data_4dcdf18d460e94359722bcc7e7956edb
#
_entry.id   4dcdf18d460e94359722bcc7e7956edb
#
_cell.length_a   1.000
_cell.length_b   1.000
_cell.length_c   1.000
_cell.angle_alpha   90.00
_cell.angle_beta   90.00
_cell.angle_gamma   90.00
#
_symmetry.space_group_name_H-M   'P 1'
#
loop_
_entity.id
_entity.type
_entity.pdbx_description
1 polymer ?
#
loop_
_entity_poly.entity_id
_entity_poly.type
_entity_poly.pdbx_seq_one_letter_code
_entity_poly.pdbx_strand_id
1 'polypeptide(L)'
;MIQCAVFKGTTRTVFLDRRNYEGPLWEQVDEAVQFVLRNIRMGCRLEGIYRQDIYELPPDSIRELIVNAVMNCSYIQASNIQVAIYDDRLEITSPGGLLPGVTIDLMKEGFSKIRNRSLANAFVYMNLVEAWGSGIPKLMQAMQEYGLREPEFIDMEVAFRINLYRGQNEADYHFDVNGIGKSADKVPESADKVPINVKEKNIYDYIQKNNSITTAQAAECAGVKQRRAREILSKMVEKGLLKKCGASRSTVYLLNTESDSLF
;
A
#
# COMPACT_ATOMS: atom_id res chain seq x y z
N MET A 1 5.00 -0.30 28.16
CA MET A 1 3.55 -0.44 27.93
C MET A 1 3.15 0.36 26.70
N ILE A 2 2.31 -0.23 25.85
CA ILE A 2 1.67 0.47 24.72
C ILE A 2 0.21 0.71 25.06
N GLN A 3 -0.23 1.95 24.97
CA GLN A 3 -1.61 2.37 25.20
C GLN A 3 -2.27 2.67 23.86
N CYS A 4 -3.34 1.97 23.54
CA CYS A 4 -4.13 2.16 22.33
C CYS A 4 -5.49 2.74 22.68
N ALA A 5 -5.96 3.71 21.87
CA ALA A 5 -7.28 4.32 22.05
C ALA A 5 -7.91 4.67 20.70
N VAL A 6 -9.24 4.59 20.66
CA VAL A 6 -10.08 5.15 19.58
C VAL A 6 -10.85 6.33 20.16
N PHE A 7 -10.74 7.47 19.53
CA PHE A 7 -11.44 8.69 19.91
C PHE A 7 -12.55 9.02 18.91
N LYS A 8 -13.64 9.61 19.42
CA LYS A 8 -14.68 10.19 18.58
C LYS A 8 -14.24 11.60 18.15
N GLY A 9 -14.29 11.85 16.84
CA GLY A 9 -13.87 13.14 16.29
C GLY A 9 -12.35 13.26 16.18
N THR A 10 -11.85 14.48 16.25
CA THR A 10 -10.44 14.84 16.04
C THR A 10 -9.70 15.22 17.30
N THR A 11 -10.34 15.11 18.46
CA THR A 11 -9.82 15.51 19.77
C THR A 11 -9.81 14.36 20.77
N ARG A 12 -8.94 14.42 21.79
CA ARG A 12 -8.80 13.40 22.86
C ARG A 12 -9.87 13.49 23.95
N THR A 13 -11.10 13.83 23.62
CA THR A 13 -12.15 14.10 24.62
C THR A 13 -13.04 12.90 24.91
N VAL A 14 -13.40 12.13 23.90
CA VAL A 14 -14.34 11.01 24.04
C VAL A 14 -13.71 9.73 23.53
N PHE A 15 -13.53 8.75 24.41
CA PHE A 15 -13.05 7.43 24.07
C PHE A 15 -14.20 6.56 23.53
N LEU A 16 -13.96 5.88 22.42
CA LEU A 16 -14.83 4.82 21.89
C LEU A 16 -14.31 3.43 22.30
N ASP A 17 -12.98 3.24 22.30
CA ASP A 17 -12.32 2.06 22.84
C ASP A 17 -10.96 2.45 23.43
N ARG A 18 -10.48 1.67 24.40
CA ARG A 18 -9.17 1.86 25.04
C ARG A 18 -8.60 0.53 25.50
N ARG A 19 -7.33 0.27 25.18
CA ARG A 19 -6.58 -0.90 25.62
C ARG A 19 -5.18 -0.52 26.09
N ASN A 20 -4.69 -1.23 27.08
CA ASN A 20 -3.32 -1.15 27.55
C ASN A 20 -2.68 -2.51 27.34
N TYR A 21 -1.55 -2.56 26.64
CA TYR A 21 -0.82 -3.78 26.37
C TYR A 21 0.46 -3.80 27.19
N GLU A 22 0.62 -4.86 27.97
CA GLU A 22 1.73 -5.13 28.87
C GLU A 22 2.35 -6.50 28.56
N GLY A 23 3.49 -6.82 29.18
CA GLY A 23 4.18 -8.07 28.93
C GLY A 23 5.34 -7.93 27.93
N PRO A 24 5.70 -8.98 27.19
CA PRO A 24 6.79 -8.95 26.22
C PRO A 24 6.57 -7.91 25.13
N LEU A 25 7.63 -7.18 24.74
CA LEU A 25 7.49 -6.06 23.80
C LEU A 25 7.00 -6.48 22.41
N TRP A 26 7.38 -7.66 21.94
CA TRP A 26 6.94 -8.19 20.66
C TRP A 26 5.43 -8.50 20.64
N GLU A 27 4.88 -9.01 21.76
CA GLU A 27 3.44 -9.23 21.91
C GLU A 27 2.68 -7.90 21.95
N GLN A 28 3.20 -6.91 22.70
CA GLN A 28 2.62 -5.57 22.74
C GLN A 28 2.56 -4.93 21.34
N VAL A 29 3.61 -5.13 20.51
CA VAL A 29 3.63 -4.64 19.12
C VAL A 29 2.53 -5.31 18.31
N ASP A 30 2.45 -6.64 18.35
CA ASP A 30 1.45 -7.39 17.58
C ASP A 30 0.01 -7.00 18.01
N GLU A 31 -0.25 -6.96 19.29
CA GLU A 31 -1.55 -6.57 19.83
C GLU A 31 -1.95 -5.13 19.47
N ALA A 32 -0.98 -4.19 19.49
CA ALA A 32 -1.22 -2.81 19.07
C ALA A 32 -1.50 -2.70 17.56
N VAL A 33 -0.79 -3.44 16.72
CA VAL A 33 -1.07 -3.51 15.28
C VAL A 33 -2.47 -4.08 15.05
N GLN A 34 -2.82 -5.19 15.68
CA GLN A 34 -4.13 -5.81 15.59
C GLN A 34 -5.24 -4.87 16.09
N PHE A 35 -4.97 -4.09 17.14
CA PHE A 35 -5.91 -3.07 17.61
C PHE A 35 -6.17 -2.02 16.53
N VAL A 36 -5.12 -1.50 15.89
CA VAL A 36 -5.28 -0.52 14.82
C VAL A 36 -6.06 -1.11 13.66
N LEU A 37 -5.68 -2.29 13.16
CA LEU A 37 -6.32 -2.92 12.00
C LEU A 37 -7.81 -3.25 12.24
N ARG A 38 -8.22 -3.54 13.48
CA ARG A 38 -9.64 -3.76 13.83
C ARG A 38 -10.46 -2.46 13.91
N ASN A 39 -9.82 -1.31 14.10
CA ASN A 39 -10.48 -0.04 14.35
C ASN A 39 -10.33 0.98 13.21
N ILE A 40 -9.58 0.66 12.16
CA ILE A 40 -9.53 1.44 10.92
C ILE A 40 -10.49 0.84 9.89
N ARG A 41 -10.85 1.63 8.88
CA ARG A 41 -11.74 1.18 7.82
C ARG A 41 -11.05 0.16 6.92
N MET A 42 -11.84 -0.77 6.41
CA MET A 42 -11.42 -1.75 5.45
C MET A 42 -12.37 -1.72 4.26
N GLY A 43 -11.84 -1.49 3.08
CA GLY A 43 -12.53 -1.61 1.81
C GLY A 43 -12.26 -2.96 1.14
N CYS A 44 -12.79 -3.15 -0.05
CA CYS A 44 -12.46 -4.31 -0.85
C CYS A 44 -12.19 -3.91 -2.30
N ARG A 45 -11.23 -4.57 -2.91
CA ARG A 45 -10.93 -4.51 -4.34
C ARG A 45 -11.29 -5.83 -4.98
N LEU A 46 -11.94 -5.78 -6.12
CA LEU A 46 -12.21 -6.98 -6.93
C LEU A 46 -11.11 -7.13 -7.98
N GLU A 47 -10.34 -8.19 -7.89
CA GLU A 47 -9.32 -8.55 -8.88
C GLU A 47 -9.76 -9.82 -9.63
N GLY A 48 -10.46 -9.62 -10.74
CA GLY A 48 -11.17 -10.70 -11.46
C GLY A 48 -12.32 -11.25 -10.60
N ILE A 49 -12.25 -12.53 -10.23
CA ILE A 49 -13.22 -13.22 -9.36
C ILE A 49 -12.83 -13.18 -7.87
N TYR A 50 -11.64 -12.64 -7.56
CA TYR A 50 -11.13 -12.62 -6.20
C TYR A 50 -11.39 -11.27 -5.56
N ARG A 51 -11.88 -11.32 -4.31
CA ARG A 51 -11.98 -10.17 -3.44
C ARG A 51 -10.68 -10.04 -2.65
N GLN A 52 -10.08 -8.85 -2.67
CA GLN A 52 -8.94 -8.49 -1.85
C GLN A 52 -9.36 -7.40 -0.87
N ASP A 53 -9.24 -7.66 0.41
CA ASP A 53 -9.52 -6.68 1.44
C ASP A 53 -8.34 -5.71 1.55
N ILE A 54 -8.63 -4.41 1.52
CA ILE A 54 -7.64 -3.34 1.56
C ILE A 54 -7.97 -2.41 2.73
N TYR A 55 -7.00 -2.23 3.61
CA TYR A 55 -7.12 -1.26 4.70
C TYR A 55 -6.94 0.18 4.19
N GLU A 56 -7.58 1.14 4.85
CA GLU A 56 -7.47 2.57 4.51
C GLU A 56 -6.07 3.16 4.76
N LEU A 57 -5.26 2.53 5.61
CA LEU A 57 -3.85 2.84 5.84
C LEU A 57 -3.01 1.59 5.56
N PRO A 58 -1.78 1.74 5.04
CA PRO A 58 -0.92 0.59 4.73
C PRO A 58 -0.57 -0.21 6.00
N PRO A 59 -0.93 -1.50 6.12
CA PRO A 59 -0.68 -2.30 7.32
C PRO A 59 0.80 -2.43 7.69
N ASP A 60 1.66 -2.61 6.69
CA ASP A 60 3.11 -2.72 6.89
C ASP A 60 3.70 -1.43 7.46
N SER A 61 3.19 -0.27 7.03
CA SER A 61 3.59 1.03 7.55
C SER A 61 3.15 1.23 9.01
N ILE A 62 1.94 0.79 9.36
CA ILE A 62 1.45 0.85 10.75
C ILE A 62 2.36 0.00 11.64
N ARG A 63 2.66 -1.23 11.23
CA ARG A 63 3.55 -2.14 11.95
C ARG A 63 4.95 -1.54 12.12
N GLU A 64 5.56 -1.04 11.05
CA GLU A 64 6.88 -0.41 11.06
C GLU A 64 6.93 0.77 12.04
N LEU A 65 5.91 1.63 12.06
CA LEU A 65 5.87 2.78 12.95
C LEU A 65 5.72 2.39 14.42
N ILE A 66 4.92 1.38 14.75
CA ILE A 66 4.76 0.89 16.13
C ILE A 66 6.07 0.24 16.61
N VAL A 67 6.73 -0.55 15.75
CA VAL A 67 8.05 -1.14 16.07
C VAL A 67 9.09 -0.04 16.28
N ASN A 68 9.14 0.97 15.40
CA ASN A 68 10.05 2.11 15.52
C ASN A 68 9.79 2.91 16.81
N ALA A 69 8.53 3.10 17.20
CA ALA A 69 8.17 3.74 18.45
C ALA A 69 8.71 2.97 19.67
N VAL A 70 8.67 1.63 19.65
CA VAL A 70 9.22 0.76 20.69
C VAL A 70 10.75 0.82 20.70
N MET A 71 11.41 0.70 19.54
CA MET A 71 12.87 0.73 19.44
C MET A 71 13.49 2.06 19.86
N ASN A 72 12.78 3.17 19.64
CA ASN A 72 13.26 4.53 19.93
C ASN A 72 12.66 5.15 21.20
N CYS A 73 11.81 4.41 21.94
CA CYS A 73 11.24 4.85 23.20
C CYS A 73 12.34 5.17 24.24
N SER A 74 12.18 6.30 24.92
CA SER A 74 12.98 6.61 26.12
C SER A 74 12.36 5.92 27.33
N TYR A 75 12.85 4.71 27.66
CA TYR A 75 12.34 3.92 28.79
C TYR A 75 12.72 4.50 30.18
N ILE A 76 13.53 5.56 30.21
CA ILE A 76 13.87 6.29 31.45
C ILE A 76 12.70 7.22 31.83
N GLN A 77 11.92 7.66 30.86
CA GLN A 77 10.76 8.53 31.13
C GLN A 77 9.58 7.68 31.64
N ALA A 78 8.90 8.19 32.67
CA ALA A 78 7.70 7.55 33.22
C ALA A 78 6.46 7.80 32.34
N SER A 79 6.55 7.50 31.05
CA SER A 79 5.46 7.68 30.08
C SER A 79 5.39 6.49 29.12
N ASN A 80 4.22 6.31 28.48
CA ASN A 80 3.92 5.16 27.66
C ASN A 80 3.91 5.53 26.18
N ILE A 81 4.17 4.55 25.33
CA ILE A 81 3.91 4.67 23.88
C ILE A 81 2.38 4.76 23.72
N GLN A 82 1.91 5.71 22.92
CA GLN A 82 0.50 5.95 22.65
C GLN A 82 0.20 5.75 21.18
N VAL A 83 -0.83 4.94 20.90
CA VAL A 83 -1.39 4.72 19.56
C VAL A 83 -2.84 5.20 19.62
N ALA A 84 -3.15 6.30 18.97
CA ALA A 84 -4.44 6.98 19.05
C ALA A 84 -5.08 7.07 17.65
N ILE A 85 -6.28 6.54 17.51
CA ILE A 85 -7.07 6.56 16.28
C ILE A 85 -8.13 7.65 16.42
N TYR A 86 -8.16 8.59 15.47
CA TYR A 86 -9.16 9.63 15.32
C TYR A 86 -9.95 9.45 14.03
N ASP A 87 -10.99 10.23 13.84
CA ASP A 87 -11.79 10.18 12.61
C ASP A 87 -10.97 10.56 11.36
N ASP A 88 -9.96 11.42 11.52
CA ASP A 88 -9.13 11.99 10.45
C ASP A 88 -7.70 11.43 10.36
N ARG A 89 -7.19 10.76 11.41
CA ARG A 89 -5.79 10.31 11.47
C ARG A 89 -5.54 9.19 12.48
N LEU A 90 -4.41 8.52 12.31
CA LEU A 90 -3.75 7.68 13.29
C LEU A 90 -2.53 8.44 13.84
N GLU A 91 -2.44 8.63 15.16
CA GLU A 91 -1.26 9.19 15.85
C GLU A 91 -0.50 8.07 16.57
N ILE A 92 0.82 8.03 16.36
CA ILE A 92 1.73 7.18 17.14
C ILE A 92 2.73 8.10 17.82
N THR A 93 2.72 8.11 19.17
CA THR A 93 3.59 8.95 19.98
C THR A 93 4.45 8.07 20.88
N SER A 94 5.78 8.24 20.80
CA SER A 94 6.74 7.57 21.70
C SER A 94 7.45 8.57 22.60
N PRO A 95 7.70 8.22 23.87
CA PRO A 95 8.55 9.01 24.76
C PRO A 95 9.98 9.17 24.22
N GLY A 96 10.52 10.37 24.31
CA GLY A 96 11.85 10.75 23.79
C GLY A 96 11.77 11.36 22.39
N GLY A 97 12.30 12.58 22.24
CA GLY A 97 12.46 13.24 20.95
C GLY A 97 13.54 12.62 20.07
N LEU A 98 13.87 13.24 18.96
CA LEU A 98 14.95 12.79 18.07
C LEU A 98 16.30 12.80 18.79
N LEU A 99 17.17 11.86 18.44
CA LEU A 99 18.53 11.83 18.99
C LEU A 99 19.38 12.96 18.40
N PRO A 100 20.36 13.48 19.15
CA PRO A 100 21.24 14.54 18.66
C PRO A 100 21.86 14.22 17.31
N GLY A 101 21.74 15.17 16.36
CA GLY A 101 22.23 15.04 14.99
C GLY A 101 21.29 14.30 14.03
N VAL A 102 20.07 13.95 14.46
CA VAL A 102 19.00 13.47 13.60
C VAL A 102 18.01 14.61 13.37
N THR A 103 17.64 14.84 12.11
CA THR A 103 16.58 15.76 11.73
C THR A 103 15.47 15.00 11.01
N ILE A 104 14.29 15.57 10.92
CA ILE A 104 13.17 14.98 10.17
C ILE A 104 13.56 14.77 8.71
N ASP A 105 14.27 15.71 8.10
CA ASP A 105 14.70 15.59 6.69
C ASP A 105 15.65 14.42 6.50
N LEU A 106 16.68 14.30 7.35
CA LEU A 106 17.60 13.16 7.30
C LEU A 106 16.88 11.81 7.53
N MET A 107 15.88 11.81 8.40
CA MET A 107 15.08 10.60 8.66
C MET A 107 14.24 10.21 7.43
N LYS A 108 13.68 11.17 6.71
CA LYS A 108 12.96 10.95 5.44
C LYS A 108 13.88 10.40 4.35
N GLU A 109 15.15 10.78 4.35
CA GLU A 109 16.20 10.24 3.46
C GLU A 109 16.69 8.85 3.86
N GLY A 110 16.19 8.28 4.97
CA GLY A 110 16.55 6.94 5.45
C GLY A 110 17.70 6.94 6.48
N PHE A 111 18.16 8.12 6.94
CA PHE A 111 19.12 8.17 8.04
C PHE A 111 18.46 7.72 9.35
N SER A 112 19.01 6.68 9.95
CA SER A 112 18.48 6.08 11.17
C SER A 112 19.52 6.10 12.29
N LYS A 113 19.10 6.54 13.47
CA LYS A 113 19.87 6.44 14.70
C LYS A 113 18.98 5.80 15.77
N ILE A 114 19.43 4.70 16.32
CA ILE A 114 18.62 3.86 17.21
C ILE A 114 18.98 4.17 18.66
N ARG A 115 17.95 4.45 19.49
CA ARG A 115 18.13 4.71 20.93
C ARG A 115 18.43 3.43 21.70
N ASN A 116 17.72 2.34 21.44
CA ASN A 116 17.82 1.07 22.16
C ASN A 116 18.43 -0.02 21.28
N ARG A 117 19.77 0.02 21.11
CA ARG A 117 20.51 -0.89 20.21
C ARG A 117 20.26 -2.36 20.50
N SER A 118 20.28 -2.76 21.77
CA SER A 118 20.07 -4.17 22.14
C SER A 118 18.67 -4.65 21.77
N LEU A 119 17.66 -3.80 21.95
CA LEU A 119 16.28 -4.09 21.57
C LEU A 119 16.14 -4.18 20.05
N ALA A 120 16.74 -3.26 19.31
CA ALA A 120 16.73 -3.30 17.85
C ALA A 120 17.41 -4.56 17.31
N ASN A 121 18.55 -4.97 17.87
CA ASN A 121 19.21 -6.22 17.49
C ASN A 121 18.32 -7.44 17.76
N ALA A 122 17.62 -7.47 18.90
CA ALA A 122 16.66 -8.53 19.21
C ALA A 122 15.52 -8.58 18.17
N PHE A 123 14.97 -7.42 17.79
CA PHE A 123 13.89 -7.33 16.81
C PHE A 123 14.35 -7.73 15.40
N VAL A 124 15.59 -7.38 15.00
CA VAL A 124 16.21 -7.88 13.75
C VAL A 124 16.34 -9.41 13.79
N TYR A 125 16.79 -9.97 14.91
CA TYR A 125 16.93 -11.42 15.07
C TYR A 125 15.59 -12.17 14.99
N MET A 126 14.53 -11.51 15.44
CA MET A 126 13.15 -12.02 15.37
C MET A 126 12.47 -11.75 14.02
N ASN A 127 13.19 -11.18 13.04
CA ASN A 127 12.65 -10.74 11.73
C ASN A 127 11.48 -9.75 11.86
N LEU A 128 11.45 -8.96 12.91
CA LEU A 128 10.44 -7.93 13.12
C LEU A 128 10.78 -6.62 12.39
N VAL A 129 12.04 -6.35 12.11
CA VAL A 129 12.53 -5.15 11.40
C VAL A 129 13.66 -5.48 10.44
N GLU A 130 13.81 -4.61 9.43
CA GLU A 130 14.98 -4.58 8.54
C GLU A 130 16.06 -3.64 9.11
N ALA A 131 17.34 -4.00 8.96
CA ALA A 131 18.46 -3.25 9.56
C ALA A 131 18.95 -2.06 8.70
N TRP A 132 18.27 -1.69 7.62
CA TRP A 132 18.81 -0.77 6.60
C TRP A 132 18.28 0.67 6.64
N GLY A 133 17.46 1.05 7.61
CA GLY A 133 16.85 2.40 7.68
C GLY A 133 15.81 2.67 6.58
N SER A 134 15.34 1.64 5.90
CA SER A 134 14.38 1.73 4.78
C SER A 134 12.93 1.99 5.21
N GLY A 135 12.61 1.91 6.50
CA GLY A 135 11.23 1.97 7.01
C GLY A 135 10.50 3.27 6.69
N ILE A 136 11.12 4.43 6.96
CA ILE A 136 10.50 5.73 6.69
C ILE A 136 10.38 6.03 5.20
N PRO A 137 11.40 5.82 4.35
CA PRO A 137 11.23 5.90 2.89
C PRO A 137 10.14 4.98 2.34
N LYS A 138 10.03 3.74 2.80
CA LYS A 138 8.95 2.80 2.41
C LYS A 138 7.57 3.30 2.86
N LEU A 139 7.46 3.86 4.08
CA LEU A 139 6.24 4.50 4.56
C LEU A 139 5.81 5.64 3.62
N MET A 140 6.73 6.55 3.27
CA MET A 140 6.44 7.68 2.38
C MET A 140 5.91 7.20 1.02
N GLN A 141 6.58 6.20 0.45
CA GLN A 141 6.16 5.59 -0.80
C GLN A 141 4.78 4.92 -0.67
N ALA A 142 4.54 4.13 0.38
CA ALA A 142 3.27 3.45 0.60
C ALA A 142 2.10 4.44 0.76
N MET A 143 2.30 5.56 1.47
CA MET A 143 1.28 6.61 1.59
C MET A 143 0.97 7.26 0.23
N GLN A 144 1.98 7.48 -0.60
CA GLN A 144 1.81 8.00 -1.96
C GLN A 144 1.05 6.99 -2.86
N GLU A 145 1.40 5.70 -2.79
CA GLU A 145 0.72 4.62 -3.54
C GLU A 145 -0.75 4.46 -3.13
N TYR A 146 -1.07 4.75 -1.87
CA TYR A 146 -2.43 4.79 -1.35
C TYR A 146 -3.18 6.09 -1.67
N GLY A 147 -2.52 7.07 -2.32
CA GLY A 147 -3.11 8.38 -2.60
C GLY A 147 -3.39 9.21 -1.33
N LEU A 148 -2.71 8.91 -0.23
CA LEU A 148 -2.89 9.56 1.05
C LEU A 148 -1.94 10.75 1.22
N ARG A 149 -2.32 11.66 2.13
CA ARG A 149 -1.46 12.78 2.53
C ARG A 149 -0.15 12.25 3.12
N GLU A 150 0.93 12.97 2.85
CA GLU A 150 2.25 12.71 3.45
C GLU A 150 2.16 12.66 4.99
N PRO A 151 2.85 11.70 5.63
CA PRO A 151 2.93 11.62 7.09
C PRO A 151 3.50 12.90 7.70
N GLU A 152 2.94 13.30 8.81
CA GLU A 152 3.45 14.44 9.57
C GLU A 152 4.32 13.93 10.72
N PHE A 153 5.55 14.44 10.81
CA PHE A 153 6.51 14.09 11.85
C PHE A 153 6.69 15.27 12.79
N ILE A 154 6.52 15.06 14.09
CA ILE A 154 6.56 16.12 15.11
C ILE A 154 7.55 15.73 16.19
N ASP A 155 8.67 16.46 16.29
CA ASP A 155 9.60 16.36 17.40
C ASP A 155 9.19 17.36 18.49
N MET A 156 8.85 16.85 19.67
CA MET A 156 8.44 17.60 20.83
C MET A 156 9.55 17.66 21.90
N GLU A 157 10.80 17.30 21.55
CA GLU A 157 11.95 17.17 22.46
C GLU A 157 11.80 16.04 23.50
N VAL A 158 10.66 16.00 24.18
CA VAL A 158 10.32 15.00 25.22
C VAL A 158 9.59 13.78 24.65
N ALA A 159 9.04 13.90 23.45
CA ALA A 159 8.34 12.84 22.74
C ALA A 159 8.47 13.04 21.23
N PHE A 160 8.31 11.97 20.48
CA PHE A 160 8.23 12.01 19.02
C PHE A 160 6.89 11.46 18.57
N ARG A 161 6.21 12.18 17.67
CA ARG A 161 4.90 11.81 17.15
C ARG A 161 4.92 11.72 15.64
N ILE A 162 4.20 10.74 15.14
CA ILE A 162 3.92 10.58 13.71
C ILE A 162 2.40 10.53 13.52
N ASN A 163 1.87 11.34 12.60
CA ASN A 163 0.48 11.34 12.21
C ASN A 163 0.34 10.78 10.80
N LEU A 164 -0.47 9.74 10.64
CA LEU A 164 -0.92 9.23 9.36
C LEU A 164 -2.35 9.70 9.12
N TYR A 165 -2.57 10.55 8.14
CA TYR A 165 -3.88 11.07 7.82
C TYR A 165 -4.70 10.07 7.01
N ARG A 166 -5.96 9.89 7.42
CA ARG A 166 -6.92 9.00 6.77
C ARG A 166 -7.59 9.75 5.62
N GLY A 167 -8.01 9.06 4.58
CA GLY A 167 -8.83 9.64 3.53
C GLY A 167 -10.17 10.14 4.10
N GLN A 168 -10.62 11.33 3.68
CA GLN A 168 -11.80 11.98 4.27
C GLN A 168 -13.12 11.52 3.66
N ASN A 169 -13.11 10.96 2.45
CA ASN A 169 -14.32 10.55 1.71
C ASN A 169 -14.26 9.08 1.29
N GLU A 170 -15.42 8.43 1.22
CA GLU A 170 -15.52 7.08 0.61
C GLU A 170 -15.05 7.07 -0.85
N ALA A 171 -15.11 8.21 -1.55
CA ALA A 171 -14.57 8.40 -2.89
C ALA A 171 -13.05 8.36 -2.96
N ASP A 172 -12.34 8.68 -1.87
CA ASP A 172 -10.87 8.62 -1.80
C ASP A 172 -10.35 7.18 -1.75
N TYR A 173 -11.23 6.20 -1.47
CA TYR A 173 -10.92 4.76 -1.47
C TYR A 173 -11.24 4.07 -2.80
N HIS A 174 -11.57 4.81 -3.86
CA HIS A 174 -11.58 4.29 -5.22
C HIS A 174 -10.13 4.07 -5.67
N PHE A 175 -9.56 2.99 -5.18
CA PHE A 175 -8.33 2.46 -5.76
C PHE A 175 -8.62 2.13 -7.22
N ASP A 176 -8.03 2.92 -8.10
CA ASP A 176 -8.11 2.66 -9.53
C ASP A 176 -7.67 1.23 -9.80
N VAL A 177 -8.51 0.47 -10.47
CA VAL A 177 -8.29 -0.96 -10.76
C VAL A 177 -6.99 -1.18 -11.55
N ASN A 178 -6.34 -0.11 -12.00
CA ASN A 178 -5.15 -0.10 -12.85
C ASN A 178 -3.87 0.45 -12.20
N GLY A 179 -3.77 0.50 -10.88
CA GLY A 179 -2.52 0.79 -10.15
C GLY A 179 -1.80 2.07 -10.55
N ILE A 180 -1.41 2.86 -9.56
CA ILE A 180 -0.61 4.08 -9.57
C ILE A 180 -1.48 5.34 -9.52
N GLY A 181 -1.40 6.01 -8.37
CA GLY A 181 -2.12 7.25 -8.08
C GLY A 181 -1.90 8.34 -9.13
N LYS A 182 -3.01 8.86 -9.62
CA LYS A 182 -3.07 10.19 -10.21
C LYS A 182 -4.12 11.00 -9.44
N SER A 183 -3.67 12.14 -8.95
CA SER A 183 -4.47 13.15 -8.28
C SER A 183 -5.80 13.40 -8.98
N ALA A 184 -6.85 13.52 -8.15
CA ALA A 184 -8.19 13.89 -8.57
C ALA A 184 -8.20 15.27 -9.25
N ASP A 185 -8.22 15.28 -10.57
CA ASP A 185 -8.72 16.40 -11.36
C ASP A 185 -9.52 15.86 -12.54
N LYS A 186 -10.84 16.13 -12.43
CA LYS A 186 -11.86 16.10 -13.48
C LYS A 186 -12.14 14.76 -14.17
N VAL A 187 -13.31 14.20 -13.77
CA VAL A 187 -14.05 13.19 -14.51
C VAL A 187 -14.54 13.77 -15.84
N PRO A 188 -14.26 13.16 -16.99
CA PRO A 188 -15.12 13.24 -18.15
C PRO A 188 -16.02 11.99 -18.18
N GLU A 189 -17.34 12.23 -18.17
CA GLU A 189 -18.32 11.24 -18.58
C GLU A 189 -18.00 10.73 -19.99
N SER A 190 -17.66 9.45 -20.12
CA SER A 190 -18.06 8.63 -21.28
C SER A 190 -17.79 7.16 -20.99
N ALA A 191 -18.83 6.37 -21.22
CA ALA A 191 -18.94 4.94 -21.02
C ALA A 191 -17.99 4.11 -21.92
N ASP A 192 -17.76 2.86 -21.47
CA ASP A 192 -17.28 1.71 -22.25
C ASP A 192 -15.78 1.64 -22.61
N LYS A 193 -14.94 1.38 -21.61
CA LYS A 193 -13.60 0.81 -21.88
C LYS A 193 -13.48 -0.61 -21.31
N VAL A 194 -13.15 -1.57 -22.19
CA VAL A 194 -12.96 -2.98 -21.85
C VAL A 194 -11.64 -3.14 -21.06
N PRO A 195 -11.61 -3.71 -19.85
CA PRO A 195 -10.38 -3.85 -19.06
C PRO A 195 -9.41 -4.87 -19.69
N ILE A 196 -8.19 -4.42 -19.97
CA ILE A 196 -7.09 -5.22 -20.57
C ILE A 196 -6.07 -5.57 -19.47
N ASN A 197 -5.76 -6.87 -19.28
CA ASN A 197 -4.73 -7.34 -18.35
C ASN A 197 -3.32 -7.02 -18.87
N VAL A 198 -2.30 -6.90 -17.99
CA VAL A 198 -0.90 -6.62 -18.35
C VAL A 198 -0.38 -7.56 -19.47
N LYS A 199 -0.73 -8.83 -19.41
CA LYS A 199 -0.36 -9.82 -20.47
C LYS A 199 -1.10 -9.58 -21.78
N GLU A 200 -2.35 -9.18 -21.73
CA GLU A 200 -3.15 -8.77 -22.90
C GLU A 200 -2.59 -7.48 -23.50
N LYS A 201 -2.12 -6.55 -22.66
CA LYS A 201 -1.49 -5.30 -23.09
C LYS A 201 -0.18 -5.54 -23.83
N ASN A 202 0.70 -6.42 -23.33
CA ASN A 202 1.94 -6.77 -24.01
C ASN A 202 1.69 -7.37 -25.39
N ILE A 203 0.66 -8.21 -25.51
CA ILE A 203 0.21 -8.79 -26.80
C ILE A 203 -0.33 -7.70 -27.72
N TYR A 204 -1.15 -6.79 -27.19
CA TYR A 204 -1.74 -5.68 -27.95
C TYR A 204 -0.67 -4.73 -28.48
N ASP A 205 0.28 -4.30 -27.63
CA ASP A 205 1.39 -3.42 -28.01
C ASP A 205 2.30 -4.06 -29.06
N TYR A 206 2.48 -5.40 -28.98
CA TYR A 206 3.23 -6.13 -30.02
C TYR A 206 2.51 -6.13 -31.37
N ILE A 207 1.17 -6.33 -31.37
CA ILE A 207 0.38 -6.33 -32.61
C ILE A 207 0.35 -4.92 -33.22
N GLN A 208 0.27 -3.86 -32.41
CA GLN A 208 0.36 -2.48 -32.92
C GLN A 208 1.67 -2.21 -33.68
N LYS A 209 2.78 -2.80 -33.24
CA LYS A 209 4.11 -2.60 -33.88
C LYS A 209 4.32 -3.51 -35.09
N ASN A 210 3.73 -4.70 -35.10
CA ASN A 210 4.03 -5.75 -36.07
C ASN A 210 2.82 -6.16 -36.93
N ASN A 211 1.68 -5.48 -36.78
CA ASN A 211 0.39 -5.70 -37.44
C ASN A 211 -0.28 -7.06 -37.21
N SER A 212 0.44 -8.07 -36.71
CA SER A 212 -0.12 -9.40 -36.44
C SER A 212 0.69 -10.15 -35.38
N ILE A 213 0.09 -11.17 -34.79
CA ILE A 213 0.76 -12.05 -33.83
C ILE A 213 0.33 -13.51 -34.00
N THR A 214 1.28 -14.43 -33.89
CA THR A 214 1.02 -15.88 -33.80
C THR A 214 0.91 -16.32 -32.32
N THR A 215 0.37 -17.52 -32.10
CA THR A 215 0.29 -18.08 -30.74
C THR A 215 1.66 -18.25 -30.08
N ALA A 216 2.71 -18.56 -30.86
CA ALA A 216 4.08 -18.72 -30.35
C ALA A 216 4.64 -17.37 -29.89
N GLN A 217 4.52 -16.33 -30.70
CA GLN A 217 4.94 -14.95 -30.36
C GLN A 217 4.15 -14.39 -29.16
N ALA A 218 2.85 -14.66 -29.10
CA ALA A 218 2.03 -14.25 -27.95
C ALA A 218 2.45 -14.94 -26.64
N ALA A 219 2.88 -16.20 -26.71
CA ALA A 219 3.43 -16.93 -25.57
C ALA A 219 4.72 -16.28 -25.05
N GLU A 220 5.59 -15.87 -25.96
CA GLU A 220 6.86 -15.20 -25.66
C GLU A 220 6.64 -13.79 -25.09
N CYS A 221 5.80 -12.98 -25.73
CA CYS A 221 5.47 -11.62 -25.28
C CYS A 221 4.77 -11.58 -23.90
N ALA A 222 3.91 -12.55 -23.62
CA ALA A 222 3.18 -12.63 -22.35
C ALA A 222 3.94 -13.43 -21.27
N GLY A 223 5.10 -14.01 -21.58
CA GLY A 223 5.88 -14.85 -20.64
C GLY A 223 5.13 -16.09 -20.16
N VAL A 224 4.36 -16.76 -21.04
CA VAL A 224 3.51 -17.89 -20.67
C VAL A 224 3.69 -19.08 -21.65
N LYS A 225 3.26 -20.28 -21.24
CA LYS A 225 3.24 -21.44 -22.15
C LYS A 225 2.18 -21.26 -23.25
N GLN A 226 2.40 -21.85 -24.44
CA GLN A 226 1.52 -21.72 -25.62
C GLN A 226 0.04 -22.02 -25.34
N ARG A 227 -0.27 -22.99 -24.46
CA ARG A 227 -1.64 -23.29 -24.05
C ARG A 227 -2.32 -22.06 -23.43
N ARG A 228 -1.62 -21.40 -22.50
CA ARG A 228 -2.13 -20.23 -21.82
C ARG A 228 -2.22 -19.01 -22.76
N ALA A 229 -1.29 -18.86 -23.69
CA ALA A 229 -1.34 -17.81 -24.70
C ALA A 229 -2.58 -17.96 -25.61
N ARG A 230 -2.96 -19.19 -25.99
CA ARG A 230 -4.21 -19.44 -26.73
C ARG A 230 -5.45 -19.01 -25.97
N GLU A 231 -5.51 -19.29 -24.65
CA GLU A 231 -6.64 -18.88 -23.81
C GLU A 231 -6.75 -17.35 -23.74
N ILE A 232 -5.61 -16.65 -23.63
CA ILE A 232 -5.55 -15.19 -23.62
C ILE A 232 -6.02 -14.61 -24.95
N LEU A 233 -5.48 -15.10 -26.06
CA LEU A 233 -5.86 -14.66 -27.42
C LEU A 233 -7.34 -14.92 -27.71
N SER A 234 -7.91 -16.07 -27.29
CA SER A 234 -9.34 -16.35 -27.42
C SER A 234 -10.21 -15.35 -26.66
N LYS A 235 -9.81 -15.03 -25.42
CA LYS A 235 -10.51 -14.01 -24.63
C LYS A 235 -10.42 -12.62 -25.25
N MET A 236 -9.29 -12.25 -25.85
CA MET A 236 -9.14 -10.96 -26.54
C MET A 236 -10.00 -10.89 -27.82
N VAL A 237 -10.20 -12.02 -28.49
CA VAL A 237 -11.14 -12.12 -29.62
C VAL A 237 -12.60 -12.02 -29.15
N GLU A 238 -12.97 -12.69 -28.05
CA GLU A 238 -14.30 -12.59 -27.42
C GLU A 238 -14.63 -11.18 -26.95
N LYS A 239 -13.61 -10.44 -26.46
CA LYS A 239 -13.71 -9.03 -26.10
C LYS A 239 -13.78 -8.08 -27.31
N GLY A 240 -13.72 -8.58 -28.54
CA GLY A 240 -13.72 -7.75 -29.75
C GLY A 240 -12.44 -6.99 -30.03
N LEU A 241 -11.37 -7.21 -29.27
CA LEU A 241 -10.08 -6.52 -29.41
C LEU A 241 -9.25 -7.05 -30.57
N LEU A 242 -9.37 -8.35 -30.86
CA LEU A 242 -8.62 -9.03 -31.92
C LEU A 242 -9.55 -9.76 -32.87
N LYS A 243 -9.11 -9.87 -34.12
CA LYS A 243 -9.72 -10.71 -35.15
C LYS A 243 -8.80 -11.89 -35.47
N LYS A 244 -9.35 -13.09 -35.43
CA LYS A 244 -8.63 -14.32 -35.78
C LYS A 244 -8.68 -14.52 -37.29
N CYS A 245 -7.52 -14.65 -37.95
CA CYS A 245 -7.39 -14.93 -39.38
C CYS A 245 -6.62 -16.21 -39.62
N GLY A 246 -7.05 -17.00 -40.61
CA GLY A 246 -6.43 -18.29 -40.98
C GLY A 246 -6.94 -19.49 -40.18
N ALA A 247 -6.56 -20.69 -40.61
CA ALA A 247 -6.95 -21.95 -40.01
C ALA A 247 -5.74 -22.82 -39.69
N SER A 248 -5.82 -23.64 -38.62
CA SER A 248 -4.82 -24.62 -38.20
C SER A 248 -3.44 -23.99 -37.91
N ARG A 249 -2.38 -24.42 -38.60
CA ARG A 249 -0.98 -23.99 -38.37
C ARG A 249 -0.67 -22.55 -38.82
N SER A 250 -1.51 -21.96 -39.67
CA SER A 250 -1.35 -20.57 -40.20
C SER A 250 -2.26 -19.54 -39.49
N THR A 251 -2.74 -19.82 -38.28
CA THR A 251 -3.59 -18.90 -37.54
C THR A 251 -2.78 -17.71 -37.03
N VAL A 252 -3.21 -16.49 -37.40
CA VAL A 252 -2.69 -15.23 -36.93
C VAL A 252 -3.82 -14.39 -36.34
N TYR A 253 -3.46 -13.48 -35.42
CA TYR A 253 -4.39 -12.55 -34.78
C TYR A 253 -4.01 -11.12 -35.16
N LEU A 254 -5.00 -10.32 -35.53
CA LEU A 254 -4.88 -8.93 -35.95
C LEU A 254 -5.70 -8.04 -35.04
N LEU A 255 -5.39 -6.75 -34.93
CA LEU A 255 -6.26 -5.78 -34.29
C LEU A 255 -7.61 -5.68 -35.02
N ASN A 256 -8.68 -5.52 -34.28
CA ASN A 256 -9.98 -5.25 -34.87
C ASN A 256 -10.11 -3.76 -35.12
N THR A 257 -10.00 -3.33 -36.39
CA THR A 257 -10.01 -1.92 -36.80
C THR A 257 -11.33 -1.19 -36.55
N GLU A 258 -12.41 -1.90 -36.17
CA GLU A 258 -13.67 -1.29 -35.73
C GLU A 258 -13.63 -0.82 -34.26
N SER A 259 -12.55 -1.13 -33.52
CA SER A 259 -12.38 -0.77 -32.11
C SER A 259 -11.49 0.46 -31.87
N ASP A 260 -10.98 1.16 -32.89
CA ASP A 260 -10.17 2.37 -32.76
C ASP A 260 -10.94 3.58 -32.17
N SER A 261 -12.24 3.45 -31.93
CA SER A 261 -13.09 4.43 -31.24
C SER A 261 -13.34 4.11 -29.75
N LEU A 262 -12.70 3.05 -29.22
CA LEU A 262 -12.90 2.56 -27.86
C LEU A 262 -11.69 2.78 -26.92
N PHE A 263 -10.69 3.61 -27.34
CA PHE A 263 -9.52 3.94 -26.51
C PHE A 263 -9.39 5.43 -26.27
#